data_0de7f0f6f2a001250e06497687f69acb
#
_entry.id   0de7f0f6f2a001250e06497687f69acb
#
_cell.length_a   1.000
_cell.length_b   1.000
_cell.length_c   1.000
_cell.angle_alpha   90.00
_cell.angle_beta   90.00
_cell.angle_gamma   90.00
#
_symmetry.space_group_name_H-M   'P 1'
#
loop_
_entity.id
_entity.type
_entity.pdbx_description
1 polymer ?
#
loop_
_entity_poly.entity_id
_entity_poly.type
_entity_poly.pdbx_seq_one_letter_code
_entity_poly.pdbx_strand_id
1 'polypeptide(L)'
;MFQRHIHSFRAIAITAVVAQHCTNSVVWDQGSSVHSVLAAGIFGASIWFTFISGFLFQYLSPRFTTAKYLKAKLRNVIAPYLIMSIPALVISAFVIHQDSVPPSFYDLPGWQRIALFVLTGKHLAPFWYIPVIAIFYLGGALFVRMDRAKWPYLLLIPLAIASATLGRDGFQGLLQSQMGDDVLWAPVGHAAYLLAPYLFGMFCSRYQDRILNMTAEEINLLLAIALIAFAINVHYFHGEESDAALFVFKMATCPLLLWGTYRLSDAISDRMATIADYSFGIYFVHGYILAAVNMIAPYTILGTVLAYGGMAAWLVLLASVLMACTFIITSSKRYLLGTSSRLVMGC
;
A
#
# COMPACT_ATOMS: atom_id res chain seq x y z
N MET A 1 0.98 -11.03 -22.15
CA MET A 1 2.09 -10.10 -22.46
C MET A 1 2.56 -9.49 -21.14
N PHE A 2 3.84 -9.42 -20.87
CA PHE A 2 4.41 -8.83 -19.65
C PHE A 2 4.32 -7.30 -19.73
N GLN A 3 3.69 -6.65 -18.74
CA GLN A 3 3.51 -5.19 -18.70
C GLN A 3 4.68 -4.58 -17.92
N ARG A 4 5.80 -4.33 -18.62
CA ARG A 4 7.06 -3.88 -18.01
C ARG A 4 6.92 -2.57 -17.21
N HIS A 5 6.15 -1.62 -17.73
CA HIS A 5 5.91 -0.34 -17.06
C HIS A 5 5.13 -0.49 -15.74
N ILE A 6 4.13 -1.38 -15.68
CA ILE A 6 3.43 -1.71 -14.43
C ILE A 6 4.39 -2.37 -13.44
N HIS A 7 5.30 -3.20 -13.93
CA HIS A 7 6.32 -3.82 -13.10
C HIS A 7 7.25 -2.78 -12.47
N SER A 8 7.76 -1.83 -13.25
CA SER A 8 8.54 -0.70 -12.75
C SER A 8 7.74 0.18 -11.78
N PHE A 9 6.48 0.46 -12.07
CA PHE A 9 5.60 1.20 -11.16
C PHE A 9 5.42 0.48 -9.81
N ARG A 10 5.30 -0.86 -9.81
CA ARG A 10 5.25 -1.64 -8.56
C ARG A 10 6.52 -1.50 -7.72
N ALA A 11 7.71 -1.43 -8.36
CA ALA A 11 8.95 -1.18 -7.64
C ALA A 11 8.96 0.18 -6.95
N ILE A 12 8.49 1.23 -7.63
CA ILE A 12 8.35 2.56 -7.04
C ILE A 12 7.37 2.53 -5.86
N ALA A 13 6.21 1.91 -6.06
CA ALA A 13 5.17 1.86 -5.04
C ALA A 13 5.61 1.10 -3.77
N ILE A 14 6.28 -0.06 -3.91
CA ILE A 14 6.75 -0.81 -2.73
C ILE A 14 7.88 -0.06 -2.01
N THR A 15 8.79 0.58 -2.74
CA THR A 15 9.84 1.40 -2.15
C THR A 15 9.23 2.55 -1.34
N ALA A 16 8.19 3.22 -1.84
CA ALA A 16 7.50 4.27 -1.11
C ALA A 16 6.78 3.76 0.15
N VAL A 17 6.18 2.55 0.11
CA VAL A 17 5.59 1.92 1.32
C VAL A 17 6.66 1.66 2.38
N VAL A 18 7.79 1.06 2.00
CA VAL A 18 8.88 0.81 2.95
C VAL A 18 9.44 2.14 3.48
N ALA A 19 9.62 3.13 2.61
CA ALA A 19 10.09 4.46 2.95
C ALA A 19 9.18 5.15 3.98
N GLN A 20 7.86 5.09 3.80
CA GLN A 20 6.87 5.60 4.76
C GLN A 20 7.02 4.94 6.13
N HIS A 21 7.14 3.61 6.20
CA HIS A 21 7.31 2.93 7.47
C HIS A 21 8.68 3.20 8.12
N CYS A 22 9.75 3.41 7.34
CA CYS A 22 11.04 3.86 7.86
C CYS A 22 10.96 5.26 8.47
N THR A 23 10.11 6.15 7.95
CA THR A 23 9.91 7.50 8.49
C THR A 23 9.42 7.47 9.94
N ASN A 24 8.55 6.51 10.27
CA ASN A 24 8.02 6.33 11.63
C ASN A 24 9.06 5.76 12.63
N SER A 25 10.19 5.26 12.15
CA SER A 25 11.25 4.71 12.99
C SER A 25 12.38 5.71 13.27
N VAL A 26 12.33 6.90 12.66
CA VAL A 26 13.32 7.98 12.84
C VAL A 26 12.67 9.12 13.60
N VAL A 27 13.38 9.70 14.55
CA VAL A 27 12.92 10.92 15.23
C VAL A 27 13.26 12.12 14.34
N TRP A 28 12.26 12.95 14.11
CA TRP A 28 12.39 14.18 13.33
C TRP A 28 12.22 15.39 14.22
N ASP A 29 12.98 16.45 13.94
CA ASP A 29 12.79 17.72 14.61
C ASP A 29 11.38 18.25 14.35
N GLN A 30 10.76 18.85 15.37
CA GLN A 30 9.45 19.47 15.23
C GLN A 30 9.50 20.58 14.18
N GLY A 31 8.57 20.53 13.21
CA GLY A 31 8.52 21.49 12.10
C GLY A 31 9.60 21.29 11.04
N SER A 32 10.28 20.14 11.00
CA SER A 32 11.27 19.83 9.97
C SER A 32 10.67 19.89 8.58
N SER A 33 11.07 20.87 7.76
CA SER A 33 10.67 20.99 6.36
C SER A 33 11.07 19.75 5.54
N VAL A 34 12.21 19.14 5.90
CA VAL A 34 12.69 17.91 5.25
C VAL A 34 11.72 16.76 5.51
N HIS A 35 11.26 16.60 6.74
CA HIS A 35 10.26 15.59 7.09
C HIS A 35 8.95 15.83 6.35
N SER A 36 8.44 17.07 6.34
CA SER A 36 7.19 17.42 5.65
C SER A 36 7.24 17.15 4.15
N VAL A 37 8.32 17.52 3.48
CA VAL A 37 8.54 17.27 2.05
C VAL A 37 8.61 15.76 1.76
N LEU A 38 9.37 15.03 2.58
CA LEU A 38 9.51 13.59 2.44
C LEU A 38 8.16 12.89 2.63
N ALA A 39 7.48 13.18 3.74
CA ALA A 39 6.19 12.59 4.08
C ALA A 39 5.13 12.87 3.00
N ALA A 40 5.02 14.12 2.53
CA ALA A 40 4.12 14.50 1.45
C ALA A 40 4.38 13.70 0.16
N GLY A 41 5.63 13.34 -0.11
CA GLY A 41 5.99 12.56 -1.30
C GLY A 41 5.69 11.06 -1.19
N ILE A 42 5.91 10.45 -0.01
CA ILE A 42 5.88 8.99 0.14
C ILE A 42 4.61 8.45 0.80
N PHE A 43 3.97 9.19 1.70
CA PHE A 43 2.76 8.74 2.38
C PHE A 43 1.62 8.47 1.38
N GLY A 44 0.68 7.59 1.74
CA GLY A 44 -0.42 7.21 0.87
C GLY A 44 -0.04 6.33 -0.33
N ALA A 45 1.12 5.66 -0.32
CA ALA A 45 1.54 4.76 -1.40
C ALA A 45 0.59 3.57 -1.61
N SER A 46 -0.29 3.26 -0.66
CA SER A 46 -1.39 2.31 -0.81
C SER A 46 -2.35 2.69 -1.94
N ILE A 47 -2.51 3.97 -2.24
CA ILE A 47 -3.29 4.46 -3.39
C ILE A 47 -2.68 3.95 -4.69
N TRP A 48 -1.35 4.03 -4.84
CA TRP A 48 -0.64 3.51 -6.00
C TRP A 48 -0.78 2.00 -6.14
N PHE A 49 -0.67 1.24 -5.03
CA PHE A 49 -0.88 -0.20 -5.06
C PHE A 49 -2.30 -0.58 -5.46
N THR A 50 -3.27 0.16 -4.96
CA THR A 50 -4.68 -0.06 -5.30
C THR A 50 -4.97 0.27 -6.76
N PHE A 51 -4.40 1.36 -7.26
CA PHE A 51 -4.44 1.71 -8.69
C PHE A 51 -3.85 0.59 -9.56
N ILE A 52 -2.64 0.11 -9.23
CA ILE A 52 -1.99 -1.01 -9.96
C ILE A 52 -2.86 -2.26 -9.90
N SER A 53 -3.50 -2.55 -8.76
CA SER A 53 -4.39 -3.70 -8.61
C SER A 53 -5.62 -3.60 -9.51
N GLY A 54 -6.24 -2.43 -9.60
CA GLY A 54 -7.35 -2.14 -10.51
C GLY A 54 -6.93 -2.22 -11.98
N PHE A 55 -5.77 -1.66 -12.31
CA PHE A 55 -5.19 -1.73 -13.65
C PHE A 55 -4.99 -3.18 -14.10
N LEU A 56 -4.31 -3.99 -13.30
CA LEU A 56 -4.06 -5.39 -13.61
C LEU A 56 -5.34 -6.22 -13.62
N PHE A 57 -6.31 -5.89 -12.78
CA PHE A 57 -7.60 -6.55 -12.78
C PHE A 57 -8.32 -6.37 -14.13
N GLN A 58 -8.44 -5.13 -14.61
CA GLN A 58 -9.07 -4.81 -15.88
C GLN A 58 -8.30 -5.42 -17.06
N TYR A 59 -6.98 -5.30 -17.07
CA TYR A 59 -6.11 -5.87 -18.10
C TYR A 59 -6.30 -7.39 -18.28
N LEU A 60 -6.53 -8.11 -17.17
CA LEU A 60 -6.75 -9.56 -17.17
C LEU A 60 -8.23 -9.95 -17.28
N SER A 61 -9.15 -8.99 -17.22
CA SER A 61 -10.60 -9.24 -17.20
C SER A 61 -11.16 -9.97 -18.42
N PRO A 62 -10.58 -9.89 -19.64
CA PRO A 62 -11.04 -10.70 -20.77
C PRO A 62 -10.98 -12.22 -20.53
N ARG A 63 -10.09 -12.65 -19.61
CA ARG A 63 -9.92 -14.07 -19.23
C ARG A 63 -10.54 -14.37 -17.86
N PHE A 64 -11.37 -13.48 -17.33
CA PHE A 64 -11.94 -13.61 -16.00
C PHE A 64 -12.90 -14.78 -15.89
N THR A 65 -12.66 -15.61 -14.89
CA THR A 65 -13.61 -16.63 -14.42
C THR A 65 -13.57 -16.54 -12.88
N THR A 66 -14.70 -16.31 -12.24
CA THR A 66 -14.78 -16.07 -10.79
C THR A 66 -14.03 -17.11 -9.97
N ALA A 67 -14.27 -18.40 -10.24
CA ALA A 67 -13.64 -19.49 -9.51
C ALA A 67 -12.10 -19.51 -9.68
N LYS A 68 -11.60 -19.37 -10.92
CA LYS A 68 -10.15 -19.32 -11.18
C LYS A 68 -9.50 -18.08 -10.54
N TYR A 69 -10.19 -16.95 -10.63
CA TYR A 69 -9.70 -15.69 -10.05
C TYR A 69 -9.61 -15.79 -8.53
N LEU A 70 -10.69 -16.18 -7.84
CA LEU A 70 -10.69 -16.31 -6.38
C LEU A 70 -9.68 -17.37 -5.90
N LYS A 71 -9.58 -18.52 -6.57
CA LYS A 71 -8.58 -19.55 -6.26
C LYS A 71 -7.15 -19.01 -6.38
N ALA A 72 -6.89 -18.21 -7.43
CA ALA A 72 -5.57 -17.59 -7.61
C ALA A 72 -5.27 -16.55 -6.51
N LYS A 73 -6.26 -15.72 -6.11
CA LYS A 73 -6.10 -14.74 -5.05
C LYS A 73 -5.94 -15.40 -3.68
N LEU A 74 -6.72 -16.43 -3.41
CA LEU A 74 -6.57 -17.22 -2.19
C LEU A 74 -5.16 -17.81 -2.07
N ARG A 75 -4.65 -18.43 -3.13
CA ARG A 75 -3.33 -19.05 -3.14
C ARG A 75 -2.18 -18.05 -3.08
N ASN A 76 -2.27 -16.93 -3.84
CA ASN A 76 -1.13 -16.06 -4.08
C ASN A 76 -1.12 -14.79 -3.19
N VAL A 77 -2.20 -14.51 -2.45
CA VAL A 77 -2.34 -13.33 -1.60
C VAL A 77 -2.77 -13.71 -0.19
N ILE A 78 -3.90 -14.41 -0.06
CA ILE A 78 -4.47 -14.71 1.26
C ILE A 78 -3.66 -15.78 2.00
N ALA A 79 -3.23 -16.84 1.32
CA ALA A 79 -2.43 -17.89 1.96
C ALA A 79 -1.07 -17.35 2.45
N PRO A 80 -0.27 -16.58 1.65
CA PRO A 80 0.91 -15.90 2.17
C PRO A 80 0.61 -14.98 3.36
N TYR A 81 -0.48 -14.20 3.28
CA TYR A 81 -0.89 -13.34 4.39
C TYR A 81 -1.11 -14.13 5.68
N LEU A 82 -1.90 -15.21 5.63
CA LEU A 82 -2.19 -16.02 6.80
C LEU A 82 -0.91 -16.66 7.38
N ILE A 83 -0.04 -17.19 6.52
CA ILE A 83 1.22 -17.81 6.94
C ILE A 83 2.16 -16.77 7.57
N MET A 84 2.34 -15.65 6.87
CA MET A 84 3.23 -14.58 7.35
C MET A 84 2.65 -13.83 8.57
N SER A 85 1.36 -13.91 8.82
CA SER A 85 0.74 -13.32 10.02
C SER A 85 1.01 -14.12 11.30
N ILE A 86 1.32 -15.41 11.23
CA ILE A 86 1.39 -16.29 12.42
C ILE A 86 2.27 -15.71 13.53
N PRO A 87 3.53 -15.29 13.30
CA PRO A 87 4.37 -14.76 14.38
C PRO A 87 3.78 -13.50 15.00
N ALA A 88 3.32 -12.55 14.16
CA ALA A 88 2.75 -11.29 14.63
C ALA A 88 1.42 -11.51 15.38
N LEU A 89 0.58 -12.47 14.94
CA LEU A 89 -0.66 -12.80 15.64
C LEU A 89 -0.41 -13.35 17.04
N VAL A 90 0.58 -14.23 17.20
CA VAL A 90 0.94 -14.76 18.52
C VAL A 90 1.43 -13.62 19.43
N ILE A 91 2.33 -12.79 18.93
CA ILE A 91 2.88 -11.68 19.70
C ILE A 91 1.79 -10.66 20.06
N SER A 92 1.00 -10.21 19.09
CA SER A 92 0.00 -9.15 19.29
C SER A 92 -1.25 -9.60 20.04
N ALA A 93 -1.61 -10.89 19.95
CA ALA A 93 -2.78 -11.39 20.68
C ALA A 93 -2.47 -11.76 22.15
N PHE A 94 -1.20 -12.11 22.49
CA PHE A 94 -0.89 -12.72 23.76
C PHE A 94 0.30 -12.12 24.53
N VAL A 95 1.15 -11.31 23.89
CA VAL A 95 2.40 -10.83 24.47
C VAL A 95 2.47 -9.30 24.55
N ILE A 96 2.19 -8.61 23.45
CA ILE A 96 2.31 -7.15 23.34
C ILE A 96 0.97 -6.56 22.90
N HIS A 97 0.43 -5.63 23.70
CA HIS A 97 -0.78 -4.89 23.33
C HIS A 97 -0.45 -3.92 22.21
N GLN A 98 -1.31 -3.88 21.18
CA GLN A 98 -1.19 -2.98 20.04
C GLN A 98 -2.01 -1.71 20.27
N ASP A 99 -1.41 -0.54 20.06
CA ASP A 99 -2.10 0.76 20.17
C ASP A 99 -3.18 0.95 19.09
N SER A 100 -3.15 0.12 18.05
CA SER A 100 -4.11 0.15 16.95
C SER A 100 -5.51 -0.39 17.28
N VAL A 101 -5.69 -0.96 18.47
CA VAL A 101 -6.96 -1.50 18.99
C VAL A 101 -7.25 -0.96 20.38
N PRO A 102 -8.54 -0.79 20.76
CA PRO A 102 -8.89 -0.31 22.11
C PRO A 102 -8.49 -1.33 23.20
N PRO A 103 -8.20 -0.88 24.44
CA PRO A 103 -7.84 -1.79 25.54
C PRO A 103 -8.86 -2.90 25.79
N SER A 104 -10.15 -2.63 25.65
CA SER A 104 -11.25 -3.62 25.78
C SER A 104 -11.18 -4.78 24.77
N PHE A 105 -10.42 -4.61 23.69
CA PHE A 105 -10.15 -5.69 22.73
C PHE A 105 -9.45 -6.88 23.42
N TYR A 106 -8.64 -6.62 24.43
CA TYR A 106 -7.88 -7.67 25.13
C TYR A 106 -8.70 -8.41 26.19
N ASP A 107 -9.92 -7.95 26.49
CA ASP A 107 -10.88 -8.66 27.32
C ASP A 107 -11.58 -9.81 26.55
N LEU A 108 -11.46 -9.80 25.22
CA LEU A 108 -12.02 -10.83 24.35
C LEU A 108 -11.27 -12.16 24.48
N PRO A 109 -11.95 -13.31 24.27
CA PRO A 109 -11.29 -14.59 24.17
C PRO A 109 -10.19 -14.62 23.10
N GLY A 110 -9.10 -15.35 23.34
CA GLY A 110 -7.92 -15.37 22.45
C GLY A 110 -8.24 -15.68 20.99
N TRP A 111 -9.16 -16.61 20.71
CA TRP A 111 -9.58 -16.92 19.35
C TRP A 111 -10.31 -15.76 18.65
N GLN A 112 -11.08 -14.97 19.40
CA GLN A 112 -11.73 -13.78 18.85
C GLN A 112 -10.70 -12.70 18.53
N ARG A 113 -9.71 -12.47 19.41
CA ARG A 113 -8.59 -11.56 19.13
C ARG A 113 -7.85 -11.95 17.86
N ILE A 114 -7.53 -13.23 17.69
CA ILE A 114 -6.87 -13.73 16.48
C ILE A 114 -7.75 -13.50 15.25
N ALA A 115 -9.03 -13.85 15.30
CA ALA A 115 -9.95 -13.67 14.18
C ALA A 115 -10.09 -12.19 13.78
N LEU A 116 -10.24 -11.29 14.74
CA LEU A 116 -10.34 -9.85 14.49
C LEU A 116 -9.02 -9.27 13.95
N PHE A 117 -7.88 -9.69 14.46
CA PHE A 117 -6.59 -9.30 13.91
C PHE A 117 -6.41 -9.76 12.47
N VAL A 118 -6.81 -10.99 12.13
CA VAL A 118 -6.77 -11.49 10.74
C VAL A 118 -7.71 -10.71 9.84
N LEU A 119 -8.91 -10.39 10.30
CA LEU A 119 -9.90 -9.67 9.50
C LEU A 119 -9.56 -8.18 9.32
N THR A 120 -8.83 -7.58 10.24
CA THR A 120 -8.47 -6.15 10.21
C THR A 120 -7.04 -5.86 9.77
N GLY A 121 -6.13 -6.84 9.91
CA GLY A 121 -4.70 -6.67 9.67
C GLY A 121 -3.97 -5.83 10.71
N LYS A 122 -4.60 -5.50 11.84
CA LYS A 122 -4.05 -4.59 12.89
C LYS A 122 -2.95 -5.21 13.76
N HIS A 123 -2.62 -6.47 13.57
CA HIS A 123 -1.56 -7.17 14.32
C HIS A 123 -0.14 -6.81 13.87
N LEU A 124 0.03 -6.21 12.68
CA LEU A 124 1.32 -5.64 12.22
C LEU A 124 1.04 -4.49 11.25
N ALA A 125 1.72 -3.36 11.44
CA ALA A 125 1.42 -2.10 10.77
C ALA A 125 1.15 -2.18 9.24
N PRO A 126 1.93 -2.90 8.41
CA PRO A 126 1.65 -2.97 6.98
C PRO A 126 0.44 -3.83 6.61
N PHE A 127 -0.01 -4.76 7.48
CA PHE A 127 -0.89 -5.87 7.08
C PHE A 127 -2.36 -5.48 6.85
N TRP A 128 -2.77 -4.31 7.30
CA TRP A 128 -4.14 -3.80 7.11
C TRP A 128 -4.60 -3.77 5.64
N TYR A 129 -3.67 -3.66 4.69
CA TYR A 129 -4.01 -3.56 3.27
C TYR A 129 -4.55 -4.88 2.69
N ILE A 130 -4.18 -6.05 3.23
CA ILE A 130 -4.63 -7.35 2.68
C ILE A 130 -6.12 -7.59 2.93
N PRO A 131 -6.70 -7.40 4.13
CA PRO A 131 -8.15 -7.43 4.31
C PRO A 131 -8.89 -6.45 3.39
N VAL A 132 -8.36 -5.25 3.20
CA VAL A 132 -8.96 -4.25 2.30
C VAL A 132 -8.98 -4.72 0.85
N ILE A 133 -7.85 -5.19 0.31
CA ILE A 133 -7.81 -5.65 -1.08
C ILE A 133 -8.61 -6.96 -1.28
N ALA A 134 -8.80 -7.76 -0.23
CA ALA A 134 -9.64 -8.94 -0.27
C ALA A 134 -11.12 -8.58 -0.55
N ILE A 135 -11.61 -7.45 -0.04
CA ILE A 135 -12.95 -6.93 -0.35
C ILE A 135 -13.09 -6.70 -1.86
N PHE A 136 -12.09 -6.09 -2.50
CA PHE A 136 -12.10 -5.91 -3.96
C PHE A 136 -12.03 -7.25 -4.71
N TYR A 137 -11.33 -8.25 -4.19
CA TYR A 137 -11.30 -9.57 -4.82
C TYR A 137 -12.67 -10.24 -4.81
N LEU A 138 -13.42 -10.12 -3.72
CA LEU A 138 -14.79 -10.60 -3.62
C LEU A 138 -15.72 -9.86 -4.59
N GLY A 139 -15.51 -8.55 -4.78
CA GLY A 139 -16.22 -7.73 -5.75
C GLY A 139 -15.88 -7.98 -7.23
N GLY A 140 -14.93 -8.89 -7.54
CA GLY A 140 -14.40 -9.06 -8.90
C GLY A 140 -15.45 -9.29 -9.99
N ALA A 141 -16.49 -10.09 -9.73
CA ALA A 141 -17.58 -10.30 -10.72
C ALA A 141 -18.38 -9.01 -10.99
N LEU A 142 -18.60 -8.19 -9.96
CA LEU A 142 -19.24 -6.90 -10.09
C LEU A 142 -18.37 -5.94 -10.92
N PHE A 143 -17.08 -5.85 -10.65
CA PHE A 143 -16.16 -5.00 -11.40
C PHE A 143 -16.07 -5.37 -12.88
N VAL A 144 -16.14 -6.67 -13.25
CA VAL A 144 -16.21 -7.08 -14.65
C VAL A 144 -17.51 -6.58 -15.32
N ARG A 145 -18.65 -6.65 -14.61
CA ARG A 145 -19.91 -6.11 -15.13
C ARG A 145 -19.85 -4.60 -15.31
N MET A 146 -19.29 -3.90 -14.32
CA MET A 146 -19.07 -2.45 -14.35
C MET A 146 -18.16 -2.05 -15.51
N ASP A 147 -17.07 -2.75 -15.74
CA ASP A 147 -16.15 -2.49 -16.84
C ASP A 147 -16.84 -2.64 -18.22
N ARG A 148 -17.67 -3.67 -18.39
CA ARG A 148 -18.44 -3.88 -19.62
C ARG A 148 -19.48 -2.78 -19.87
N ALA A 149 -20.13 -2.32 -18.81
CA ALA A 149 -21.16 -1.28 -18.87
C ALA A 149 -20.61 0.13 -19.15
N LYS A 150 -19.33 0.39 -18.84
CA LYS A 150 -18.58 1.66 -18.98
C LYS A 150 -19.12 2.84 -18.18
N TRP A 151 -20.44 2.99 -18.02
CA TRP A 151 -21.06 4.10 -17.28
C TRP A 151 -20.56 4.24 -15.83
N PRO A 152 -20.20 3.14 -15.11
CA PRO A 152 -19.70 3.29 -13.73
C PRO A 152 -18.40 4.09 -13.63
N TYR A 153 -17.66 4.26 -14.73
CA TYR A 153 -16.50 5.16 -14.73
C TYR A 153 -16.89 6.64 -14.56
N LEU A 154 -18.14 7.02 -14.81
CA LEU A 154 -18.64 8.35 -14.46
C LEU A 154 -18.68 8.59 -12.95
N LEU A 155 -18.75 7.52 -12.16
CA LEU A 155 -18.66 7.60 -10.68
C LEU A 155 -17.26 7.91 -10.18
N LEU A 156 -16.23 7.87 -11.02
CA LEU A 156 -14.85 8.19 -10.60
C LEU A 156 -14.74 9.57 -9.98
N ILE A 157 -15.37 10.58 -10.58
CA ILE A 157 -15.32 11.95 -10.09
C ILE A 157 -15.97 12.08 -8.71
N PRO A 158 -17.26 11.71 -8.50
CA PRO A 158 -17.87 11.81 -7.19
C PRO A 158 -17.19 10.92 -6.13
N LEU A 159 -16.70 9.74 -6.50
CA LEU A 159 -15.93 8.88 -5.58
C LEU A 159 -14.58 9.50 -5.22
N ALA A 160 -13.88 10.12 -6.17
CA ALA A 160 -12.63 10.81 -5.90
C ALA A 160 -12.84 12.02 -4.97
N ILE A 161 -13.91 12.79 -5.19
CA ILE A 161 -14.29 13.89 -4.31
C ILE A 161 -14.60 13.36 -2.91
N ALA A 162 -15.42 12.32 -2.79
CA ALA A 162 -15.74 11.71 -1.50
C ALA A 162 -14.48 11.19 -0.79
N SER A 163 -13.57 10.52 -1.51
CA SER A 163 -12.32 10.04 -0.93
C SER A 163 -11.41 11.19 -0.49
N ALA A 164 -11.33 12.27 -1.26
CA ALA A 164 -10.54 13.44 -0.90
C ALA A 164 -11.12 14.19 0.32
N THR A 165 -12.45 14.31 0.41
CA THR A 165 -13.09 15.10 1.47
C THR A 165 -13.26 14.35 2.78
N LEU A 166 -13.58 13.07 2.73
CA LEU A 166 -13.77 12.25 3.94
C LEU A 166 -12.45 11.67 4.46
N GLY A 167 -11.48 11.47 3.57
CA GLY A 167 -10.27 10.77 3.92
C GLY A 167 -10.50 9.31 4.30
N ARG A 168 -9.45 8.64 4.70
CA ARG A 168 -9.48 7.24 5.11
C ARG A 168 -10.31 7.04 6.38
N ASP A 169 -10.06 7.88 7.37
CA ASP A 169 -10.66 7.75 8.71
C ASP A 169 -12.11 8.28 8.75
N GLY A 170 -12.46 9.24 7.88
CA GLY A 170 -13.83 9.73 7.75
C GLY A 170 -14.81 8.67 7.24
N PHE A 171 -14.41 7.83 6.28
CA PHE A 171 -15.24 6.69 5.87
C PHE A 171 -15.45 5.68 7.00
N GLN A 172 -14.40 5.39 7.77
CA GLN A 172 -14.51 4.52 8.94
C GLN A 172 -15.43 5.15 9.99
N GLY A 173 -15.24 6.43 10.30
CA GLY A 173 -16.05 7.16 11.28
C GLY A 173 -17.54 7.21 10.92
N LEU A 174 -17.87 7.38 9.62
CA LEU A 174 -19.25 7.29 9.14
C LEU A 174 -19.88 5.92 9.40
N LEU A 175 -19.13 4.84 9.19
CA LEU A 175 -19.64 3.49 9.47
C LEU A 175 -19.82 3.25 10.96
N GLN A 176 -18.87 3.69 11.79
CA GLN A 176 -18.93 3.58 13.23
C GLN A 176 -20.10 4.38 13.83
N SER A 177 -20.35 5.58 13.32
CA SER A 177 -21.48 6.42 13.79
C SER A 177 -22.85 5.80 13.51
N GLN A 178 -22.99 4.97 12.48
CA GLN A 178 -24.24 4.33 12.09
C GLN A 178 -24.42 2.92 12.67
N MET A 179 -23.32 2.18 12.85
CA MET A 179 -23.33 0.75 13.13
C MET A 179 -22.65 0.36 14.44
N GLY A 180 -22.14 1.33 15.19
CA GLY A 180 -21.42 1.12 16.43
C GLY A 180 -19.90 0.99 16.24
N ASP A 181 -19.18 1.13 17.34
CA ASP A 181 -17.72 1.20 17.37
C ASP A 181 -17.10 -0.21 17.33
N ASP A 182 -17.07 -0.82 16.15
CA ASP A 182 -16.44 -2.12 15.92
C ASP A 182 -15.19 -1.94 15.05
N VAL A 183 -14.11 -2.59 15.46
CA VAL A 183 -12.83 -2.61 14.72
C VAL A 183 -12.95 -3.18 13.31
N LEU A 184 -14.00 -3.95 13.02
CA LEU A 184 -14.28 -4.52 11.69
C LEU A 184 -14.65 -3.46 10.65
N TRP A 185 -15.08 -2.26 11.05
CA TRP A 185 -15.39 -1.20 10.10
C TRP A 185 -14.15 -0.58 9.44
N ALA A 186 -12.96 -0.71 10.03
CA ALA A 186 -11.75 -0.16 9.48
C ALA A 186 -11.42 -0.70 8.06
N PRO A 187 -11.41 -2.02 7.77
CA PRO A 187 -11.17 -2.51 6.42
C PRO A 187 -12.24 -2.06 5.42
N VAL A 188 -13.50 -1.96 5.85
CA VAL A 188 -14.62 -1.53 4.99
C VAL A 188 -14.51 -0.05 4.66
N GLY A 189 -14.23 0.80 5.64
CA GLY A 189 -14.00 2.23 5.45
C GLY A 189 -12.78 2.50 4.54
N HIS A 190 -11.68 1.79 4.79
CA HIS A 190 -10.50 1.89 3.93
C HIS A 190 -10.76 1.36 2.49
N ALA A 191 -11.60 0.33 2.32
CA ALA A 191 -12.00 -0.12 0.99
C ALA A 191 -12.86 0.93 0.28
N ALA A 192 -13.77 1.61 0.99
CA ALA A 192 -14.54 2.71 0.43
C ALA A 192 -13.62 3.87 -0.03
N TYR A 193 -12.66 4.27 0.81
CA TYR A 193 -11.64 5.27 0.45
C TYR A 193 -10.83 4.88 -0.79
N LEU A 194 -10.43 3.62 -0.90
CA LEU A 194 -9.57 3.11 -1.98
C LEU A 194 -10.35 2.67 -3.24
N LEU A 195 -11.69 2.79 -3.24
CA LEU A 195 -12.51 2.40 -4.39
C LEU A 195 -12.23 3.28 -5.61
N ALA A 196 -12.08 4.60 -5.41
CA ALA A 196 -11.76 5.52 -6.50
C ALA A 196 -10.39 5.20 -7.16
N PRO A 197 -9.28 5.03 -6.44
CA PRO A 197 -8.02 4.57 -7.03
C PRO A 197 -8.13 3.23 -7.78
N TYR A 198 -8.88 2.27 -7.25
CA TYR A 198 -9.08 0.97 -7.90
C TYR A 198 -9.80 1.12 -9.25
N LEU A 199 -10.92 1.83 -9.26
CA LEU A 199 -11.67 2.09 -10.49
C LEU A 199 -10.87 2.96 -11.48
N PHE A 200 -10.08 3.90 -10.97
CA PHE A 200 -9.20 4.71 -11.82
C PHE A 200 -8.11 3.86 -12.47
N GLY A 201 -7.55 2.89 -11.76
CA GLY A 201 -6.63 1.90 -12.34
C GLY A 201 -7.30 1.09 -13.46
N MET A 202 -8.53 0.62 -13.24
CA MET A 202 -9.31 -0.07 -14.27
C MET A 202 -9.56 0.83 -15.50
N PHE A 203 -9.93 2.10 -15.28
CA PHE A 203 -10.12 3.08 -16.35
C PHE A 203 -8.83 3.29 -17.15
N CYS A 204 -7.71 3.54 -16.49
CA CYS A 204 -6.42 3.74 -17.15
C CYS A 204 -5.96 2.50 -17.93
N SER A 205 -6.24 1.29 -17.44
CA SER A 205 -5.96 0.06 -18.16
C SER A 205 -6.83 -0.09 -19.43
N ARG A 206 -8.12 0.25 -19.32
CA ARG A 206 -9.04 0.18 -20.46
C ARG A 206 -8.66 1.16 -21.57
N TYR A 207 -8.18 2.33 -21.20
CA TYR A 207 -7.77 3.40 -22.11
C TYR A 207 -6.24 3.55 -22.14
N GLN A 208 -5.51 2.44 -21.98
CA GLN A 208 -4.05 2.43 -21.83
C GLN A 208 -3.34 3.18 -22.95
N ASP A 209 -3.72 2.93 -24.21
CA ASP A 209 -3.07 3.57 -25.38
C ASP A 209 -3.20 5.11 -25.31
N ARG A 210 -4.33 5.62 -24.83
CA ARG A 210 -4.57 7.05 -24.67
C ARG A 210 -3.69 7.62 -23.55
N ILE A 211 -3.58 6.92 -22.42
CA ILE A 211 -2.77 7.35 -21.27
C ILE A 211 -1.27 7.32 -21.61
N LEU A 212 -0.81 6.30 -22.31
CA LEU A 212 0.60 6.20 -22.69
C LEU A 212 1.03 7.19 -23.77
N ASN A 213 0.05 7.75 -24.51
CA ASN A 213 0.25 8.76 -25.56
C ASN A 213 -0.36 10.12 -25.19
N MET A 214 -0.35 10.49 -23.90
CA MET A 214 -0.77 11.83 -23.45
C MET A 214 0.04 12.93 -24.15
N THR A 215 -0.62 14.03 -24.47
CA THR A 215 0.03 15.22 -25.01
C THR A 215 0.87 15.94 -23.93
N ALA A 216 1.76 16.82 -24.36
CA ALA A 216 2.56 17.63 -23.42
C ALA A 216 1.66 18.50 -22.51
N GLU A 217 0.55 19.02 -23.05
CA GLU A 217 -0.40 19.84 -22.29
C GLU A 217 -1.09 19.04 -21.18
N GLU A 218 -1.50 17.81 -21.47
CA GLU A 218 -2.13 16.91 -20.48
C GLU A 218 -1.14 16.50 -19.38
N ILE A 219 0.12 16.22 -19.77
CA ILE A 219 1.18 15.90 -18.82
C ILE A 219 1.46 17.12 -17.94
N ASN A 220 1.58 18.32 -18.53
CA ASN A 220 1.82 19.55 -17.79
C ASN A 220 0.66 19.88 -16.85
N LEU A 221 -0.59 19.66 -17.27
CA LEU A 221 -1.76 19.85 -16.41
C LEU A 221 -1.74 18.90 -15.21
N LEU A 222 -1.50 17.61 -15.44
CA LEU A 222 -1.42 16.62 -14.35
C LEU A 222 -0.24 16.93 -13.42
N LEU A 223 0.89 17.34 -13.97
CA LEU A 223 2.07 17.74 -13.19
C LEU A 223 1.78 18.97 -12.33
N ALA A 224 1.10 20.00 -12.91
CA ALA A 224 0.70 21.17 -12.17
C ALA A 224 -0.26 20.84 -11.02
N ILE A 225 -1.27 20.00 -11.27
CA ILE A 225 -2.19 19.51 -10.22
C ILE A 225 -1.41 18.75 -9.13
N ALA A 226 -0.50 17.87 -9.52
CA ALA A 226 0.31 17.11 -8.57
C ALA A 226 1.21 18.02 -7.73
N LEU A 227 1.88 19.01 -8.35
CA LEU A 227 2.77 19.94 -7.65
C LEU A 227 2.00 20.88 -6.71
N ILE A 228 0.84 21.39 -7.12
CA ILE A 228 -0.01 22.22 -6.27
C ILE A 228 -0.49 21.40 -5.06
N ALA A 229 -1.03 20.21 -5.29
CA ALA A 229 -1.49 19.34 -4.21
C ALA A 229 -0.35 18.93 -3.28
N PHE A 230 0.85 18.65 -3.83
CA PHE A 230 2.05 18.39 -3.05
C PHE A 230 2.46 19.57 -2.18
N ALA A 231 2.49 20.80 -2.76
CA ALA A 231 2.83 22.01 -2.03
C ALA A 231 1.83 22.31 -0.90
N ILE A 232 0.54 22.12 -1.15
CA ILE A 232 -0.51 22.24 -0.14
C ILE A 232 -0.26 21.22 0.98
N ASN A 233 -0.01 19.95 0.63
CA ASN A 233 0.24 18.90 1.61
C ASN A 233 1.48 19.22 2.47
N VAL A 234 2.58 19.67 1.86
CA VAL A 234 3.79 20.10 2.59
C VAL A 234 3.50 21.27 3.54
N HIS A 235 2.72 22.25 3.09
CA HIS A 235 2.40 23.45 3.86
C HIS A 235 1.54 23.14 5.10
N TYR A 236 0.55 22.29 4.94
CA TYR A 236 -0.37 21.91 6.03
C TYR A 236 0.11 20.69 6.83
N PHE A 237 1.23 20.08 6.45
CA PHE A 237 1.79 18.94 7.16
C PHE A 237 2.45 19.37 8.47
N HIS A 238 1.62 19.54 9.51
CA HIS A 238 2.07 19.80 10.89
C HIS A 238 1.95 18.56 11.79
N GLY A 239 2.15 17.35 11.20
CA GLY A 239 2.00 16.06 11.88
C GLY A 239 0.67 15.36 11.60
N GLU A 240 -0.29 16.05 11.00
CA GLU A 240 -1.54 15.47 10.49
C GLU A 240 -1.53 15.52 8.96
N GLU A 241 -1.84 14.41 8.33
CA GLU A 241 -1.92 14.32 6.87
C GLU A 241 -3.12 15.14 6.38
N SER A 242 -2.91 16.05 5.43
CA SER A 242 -4.03 16.61 4.68
C SER A 242 -4.55 15.56 3.71
N ASP A 243 -5.51 14.76 4.15
CA ASP A 243 -6.07 13.65 3.36
C ASP A 243 -6.46 14.07 1.94
N ALA A 244 -7.06 15.25 1.78
CA ALA A 244 -7.49 15.77 0.49
C ALA A 244 -6.31 16.05 -0.45
N ALA A 245 -5.32 16.81 0.01
CA ALA A 245 -4.17 17.18 -0.80
C ALA A 245 -3.30 15.95 -1.13
N LEU A 246 -3.08 15.07 -0.15
CA LEU A 246 -2.39 13.79 -0.33
C LEU A 246 -3.10 12.92 -1.37
N PHE A 247 -4.41 12.75 -1.24
CA PHE A 247 -5.21 11.96 -2.17
C PHE A 247 -5.12 12.50 -3.60
N VAL A 248 -5.32 13.81 -3.79
CA VAL A 248 -5.24 14.46 -5.11
C VAL A 248 -3.83 14.30 -5.71
N PHE A 249 -2.79 14.53 -4.92
CA PHE A 249 -1.40 14.30 -5.34
C PHE A 249 -1.18 12.87 -5.83
N LYS A 250 -1.58 11.89 -5.05
CA LYS A 250 -1.42 10.47 -5.41
C LYS A 250 -2.22 10.08 -6.64
N MET A 251 -3.46 10.57 -6.77
CA MET A 251 -4.30 10.30 -7.94
C MET A 251 -3.73 10.95 -9.21
N ALA A 252 -3.26 12.20 -9.15
CA ALA A 252 -2.65 12.87 -10.29
C ALA A 252 -1.33 12.21 -10.73
N THR A 253 -0.56 11.68 -9.77
CA THR A 253 0.70 10.97 -10.07
C THR A 253 0.50 9.58 -10.65
N CYS A 254 -0.66 8.92 -10.51
CA CYS A 254 -0.92 7.60 -11.09
C CYS A 254 -0.70 7.54 -12.62
N PRO A 255 -1.37 8.37 -13.45
CA PRO A 255 -1.14 8.37 -14.89
C PRO A 255 0.25 8.88 -15.27
N LEU A 256 0.82 9.83 -14.51
CA LEU A 256 2.20 10.31 -14.73
C LEU A 256 3.23 9.20 -14.51
N LEU A 257 3.10 8.40 -13.44
CA LEU A 257 3.97 7.27 -13.18
C LEU A 257 3.77 6.16 -14.22
N LEU A 258 2.54 5.90 -14.65
CA LEU A 258 2.25 4.95 -15.70
C LEU A 258 2.92 5.36 -17.03
N TRP A 259 2.76 6.62 -17.43
CA TRP A 259 3.38 7.21 -18.61
C TRP A 259 4.91 7.25 -18.49
N GLY A 260 5.44 7.71 -17.37
CA GLY A 260 6.88 7.83 -17.13
C GLY A 260 7.58 6.48 -17.12
N THR A 261 7.01 5.48 -16.43
CA THR A 261 7.59 4.13 -16.40
C THR A 261 7.53 3.41 -17.74
N TYR A 262 6.57 3.74 -18.60
CA TYR A 262 6.52 3.25 -19.97
C TYR A 262 7.68 3.77 -20.83
N ARG A 263 8.18 4.97 -20.52
CA ARG A 263 9.29 5.61 -21.25
C ARG A 263 10.68 5.32 -20.66
N LEU A 264 10.74 4.58 -19.55
CA LEU A 264 12.02 4.16 -18.98
C LEU A 264 12.76 3.25 -19.96
N SER A 265 14.09 3.47 -20.06
CA SER A 265 14.95 2.57 -20.79
C SER A 265 14.94 1.15 -20.21
N ASP A 266 15.25 0.18 -21.04
CA ASP A 266 15.32 -1.21 -20.63
C ASP A 266 16.28 -1.42 -19.47
N ALA A 267 17.44 -0.76 -19.51
CA ALA A 267 18.46 -0.85 -18.47
C ALA A 267 17.96 -0.38 -17.09
N ILE A 268 17.13 0.68 -17.03
CA ILE A 268 16.55 1.17 -15.76
C ILE A 268 15.47 0.19 -15.29
N SER A 269 14.59 -0.24 -16.19
CA SER A 269 13.54 -1.20 -15.87
C SER A 269 14.10 -2.52 -15.34
N ASP A 270 15.22 -3.01 -15.90
CA ASP A 270 15.87 -4.24 -15.46
C ASP A 270 16.48 -4.10 -14.05
N ARG A 271 17.04 -2.93 -13.72
CA ARG A 271 17.51 -2.65 -12.34
C ARG A 271 16.39 -2.65 -11.31
N MET A 272 15.19 -2.22 -11.72
CA MET A 272 14.00 -2.22 -10.86
C MET A 272 13.33 -3.59 -10.77
N ALA A 273 13.63 -4.51 -11.68
CA ALA A 273 12.93 -5.79 -11.82
C ALA A 273 12.98 -6.63 -10.54
N THR A 274 14.13 -6.72 -9.87
CA THR A 274 14.27 -7.50 -8.62
C THR A 274 13.36 -6.98 -7.51
N ILE A 275 13.27 -5.66 -7.32
CA ILE A 275 12.38 -5.04 -6.32
C ILE A 275 10.92 -5.28 -6.70
N ALA A 276 10.60 -5.17 -7.98
CA ALA A 276 9.26 -5.39 -8.49
C ALA A 276 8.81 -6.86 -8.33
N ASP A 277 9.68 -7.82 -8.65
CA ASP A 277 9.42 -9.26 -8.48
C ASP A 277 9.21 -9.64 -7.02
N TYR A 278 9.98 -9.03 -6.13
CA TYR A 278 9.91 -9.28 -4.70
C TYR A 278 8.95 -8.35 -3.95
N SER A 279 8.25 -7.45 -4.66
CA SER A 279 7.42 -6.41 -4.03
C SER A 279 6.43 -6.96 -2.99
N PHE A 280 5.84 -8.12 -3.25
CA PHE A 280 4.90 -8.74 -2.33
C PHE A 280 5.61 -9.41 -1.13
N GLY A 281 6.76 -10.04 -1.34
CA GLY A 281 7.62 -10.54 -0.27
C GLY A 281 8.17 -9.40 0.60
N ILE A 282 8.64 -8.31 -0.03
CA ILE A 282 9.08 -7.09 0.68
C ILE A 282 7.95 -6.53 1.52
N TYR A 283 6.72 -6.49 0.98
CA TYR A 283 5.53 -6.05 1.71
C TYR A 283 5.31 -6.83 3.02
N PHE A 284 5.54 -8.14 3.04
CA PHE A 284 5.40 -8.93 4.27
C PHE A 284 6.60 -8.80 5.21
N VAL A 285 7.81 -8.80 4.66
CA VAL A 285 9.04 -8.92 5.47
C VAL A 285 9.44 -7.59 6.12
N HIS A 286 9.27 -6.44 5.43
CA HIS A 286 9.74 -5.15 5.96
C HIS A 286 9.11 -4.78 7.31
N GLY A 287 7.83 -5.13 7.53
CA GLY A 287 7.16 -4.85 8.80
C GLY A 287 7.82 -5.56 9.99
N TYR A 288 8.27 -6.80 9.80
CA TYR A 288 9.00 -7.54 10.83
C TYR A 288 10.38 -6.98 11.09
N ILE A 289 11.10 -6.58 10.03
CA ILE A 289 12.42 -5.94 10.17
C ILE A 289 12.29 -4.65 10.97
N LEU A 290 11.32 -3.80 10.63
CA LEU A 290 11.12 -2.53 11.33
C LEU A 290 10.62 -2.74 12.77
N ALA A 291 9.77 -3.72 13.03
CA ALA A 291 9.39 -4.09 14.38
C ALA A 291 10.62 -4.51 15.21
N ALA A 292 11.50 -5.34 14.65
CA ALA A 292 12.74 -5.73 15.29
C ALA A 292 13.69 -4.52 15.51
N VAL A 293 13.83 -3.65 14.52
CA VAL A 293 14.60 -2.40 14.65
C VAL A 293 14.08 -1.56 15.80
N ASN A 294 12.77 -1.30 15.87
CA ASN A 294 12.16 -0.48 16.91
C ASN A 294 12.25 -1.12 18.30
N MET A 295 12.27 -2.45 18.39
CA MET A 295 12.48 -3.15 19.66
C MET A 295 13.94 -3.08 20.14
N ILE A 296 14.91 -3.14 19.25
CA ILE A 296 16.34 -3.21 19.58
C ILE A 296 16.96 -1.80 19.73
N ALA A 297 16.48 -0.85 18.94
CA ALA A 297 17.03 0.51 18.88
C ALA A 297 17.22 1.17 20.26
N PRO A 298 16.24 1.15 21.21
CA PRO A 298 16.38 1.81 22.50
C PRO A 298 17.56 1.29 23.34
N TYR A 299 18.04 0.09 23.07
CA TYR A 299 19.10 -0.57 23.86
C TYR A 299 20.47 -0.56 23.17
N THR A 300 20.59 0.11 22.01
CA THR A 300 21.80 0.08 21.18
C THR A 300 22.15 1.46 20.63
N ILE A 301 23.36 1.59 20.07
CA ILE A 301 23.78 2.80 19.33
C ILE A 301 22.84 3.15 18.17
N LEU A 302 22.09 2.17 17.68
CA LEU A 302 21.10 2.38 16.63
C LEU A 302 20.01 3.37 17.07
N GLY A 303 19.57 3.33 18.34
CA GLY A 303 18.62 4.29 18.88
C GLY A 303 19.16 5.73 18.83
N THR A 304 20.41 5.94 19.15
CA THR A 304 21.06 7.25 19.02
C THR A 304 21.09 7.70 17.55
N VAL A 305 21.45 6.81 16.63
CA VAL A 305 21.47 7.13 15.19
C VAL A 305 20.07 7.49 14.69
N LEU A 306 19.03 6.76 15.08
CA LEU A 306 17.65 7.04 14.67
C LEU A 306 17.08 8.31 15.32
N ALA A 307 17.55 8.64 16.53
CA ALA A 307 17.12 9.84 17.26
C ALA A 307 17.72 11.14 16.72
N TYR A 308 18.96 11.11 16.24
CA TYR A 308 19.69 12.32 15.87
C TYR A 308 20.14 12.36 14.41
N GLY A 309 19.99 11.28 13.67
CA GLY A 309 20.49 11.17 12.29
C GLY A 309 19.60 11.76 11.20
N GLY A 310 18.34 12.09 11.50
CA GLY A 310 17.40 12.73 10.58
C GLY A 310 17.36 12.04 9.20
N MET A 311 17.51 12.83 8.12
CA MET A 311 17.47 12.34 6.73
C MET A 311 18.55 11.28 6.44
N ALA A 312 19.74 11.42 6.99
CA ALA A 312 20.82 10.45 6.76
C ALA A 312 20.48 9.08 7.39
N ALA A 313 19.99 9.10 8.63
CA ALA A 313 19.54 7.87 9.30
C ALA A 313 18.39 7.20 8.52
N TRP A 314 17.43 8.00 8.03
CA TRP A 314 16.33 7.50 7.24
C TRP A 314 16.80 6.85 5.91
N LEU A 315 17.72 7.47 5.18
CA LEU A 315 18.27 6.90 3.95
C LEU A 315 19.00 5.58 4.20
N VAL A 316 19.83 5.53 5.24
CA VAL A 316 20.54 4.31 5.64
C VAL A 316 19.58 3.22 6.08
N LEU A 317 18.56 3.56 6.88
CA LEU A 317 17.54 2.61 7.31
C LEU A 317 16.76 2.04 6.13
N LEU A 318 16.28 2.90 5.21
CA LEU A 318 15.56 2.49 4.01
C LEU A 318 16.40 1.53 3.15
N ALA A 319 17.65 1.89 2.86
CA ALA A 319 18.54 1.04 2.09
C ALA A 319 18.79 -0.30 2.79
N SER A 320 19.05 -0.28 4.10
CA SER A 320 19.28 -1.49 4.91
C SER A 320 18.07 -2.41 4.95
N VAL A 321 16.86 -1.86 5.13
CA VAL A 321 15.61 -2.63 5.13
C VAL A 321 15.36 -3.27 3.77
N LEU A 322 15.51 -2.52 2.66
CA LEU A 322 15.34 -3.08 1.31
C LEU A 322 16.37 -4.17 0.99
N MET A 323 17.64 -3.97 1.37
CA MET A 323 18.68 -4.99 1.22
C MET A 323 18.38 -6.23 2.07
N ALA A 324 18.01 -6.06 3.33
CA ALA A 324 17.66 -7.16 4.22
C ALA A 324 16.43 -7.94 3.70
N CYS A 325 15.38 -7.25 3.26
CA CYS A 325 14.22 -7.90 2.62
C CYS A 325 14.65 -8.73 1.41
N THR A 326 15.41 -8.14 0.51
CA THR A 326 15.88 -8.82 -0.72
C THR A 326 16.73 -10.03 -0.38
N PHE A 327 17.65 -9.90 0.57
CA PHE A 327 18.49 -10.99 1.07
C PHE A 327 17.67 -12.13 1.69
N ILE A 328 16.74 -11.82 2.60
CA ILE A 328 15.88 -12.81 3.26
C ILE A 328 15.04 -13.55 2.22
N ILE A 329 14.41 -12.83 1.28
CA ILE A 329 13.57 -13.44 0.24
C ILE A 329 14.42 -14.35 -0.65
N THR A 330 15.56 -13.87 -1.14
CA THR A 330 16.45 -14.65 -2.02
C THR A 330 16.97 -15.90 -1.33
N SER A 331 17.44 -15.77 -0.08
CA SER A 331 17.94 -16.89 0.72
C SER A 331 16.83 -17.90 1.02
N SER A 332 15.66 -17.43 1.42
CA SER A 332 14.51 -18.30 1.67
C SER A 332 14.06 -19.05 0.41
N LYS A 333 14.04 -18.38 -0.75
CA LYS A 333 13.74 -19.05 -2.03
C LYS A 333 14.77 -20.10 -2.38
N ARG A 334 16.05 -19.81 -2.18
CA ARG A 334 17.16 -20.70 -2.58
C ARG A 334 17.31 -21.91 -1.66
N TYR A 335 17.21 -21.71 -0.34
CA TYR A 335 17.61 -22.72 0.63
C TYR A 335 16.47 -23.40 1.39
N LEU A 336 15.30 -22.76 1.50
CA LEU A 336 14.21 -23.25 2.36
C LEU A 336 12.94 -23.62 1.61
N LEU A 337 12.49 -22.79 0.68
CA LEU A 337 11.14 -22.83 0.14
C LEU A 337 11.09 -23.33 -1.32
N GLY A 338 12.12 -23.13 -2.12
CA GLY A 338 12.12 -23.48 -3.53
C GLY A 338 10.86 -22.98 -4.26
N THR A 339 10.12 -23.89 -4.89
CA THR A 339 8.87 -23.58 -5.60
C THR A 339 7.72 -23.18 -4.68
N SER A 340 7.81 -23.46 -3.37
CA SER A 340 6.80 -23.09 -2.37
C SER A 340 6.90 -21.63 -1.90
N SER A 341 7.95 -20.89 -2.29
CA SER A 341 8.15 -19.48 -1.91
C SER A 341 6.94 -18.60 -2.22
N ARG A 342 6.28 -18.87 -3.34
CA ARG A 342 5.09 -18.14 -3.76
C ARG A 342 3.90 -18.35 -2.84
N LEU A 343 3.77 -19.53 -2.24
CA LEU A 343 2.70 -19.84 -1.28
C LEU A 343 2.97 -19.21 0.09
N VAL A 344 4.24 -19.11 0.48
CA VAL A 344 4.64 -18.64 1.82
C VAL A 344 4.83 -17.12 1.84
N MET A 345 5.55 -16.56 0.86
CA MET A 345 5.91 -15.13 0.82
C MET A 345 5.30 -14.37 -0.35
N GLY A 346 4.52 -15.05 -1.21
CA GLY A 346 3.84 -14.42 -2.35
C GLY A 346 4.75 -14.09 -3.55
N CYS A 347 6.00 -14.54 -3.58
CA CYS A 347 6.97 -14.22 -4.64
C CYS A 347 7.88 -15.40 -5.00
#